data_4eef22b2a8c57799fe90464386a67831
#
_entry.id   4eef22b2a8c57799fe90464386a67831
#
_cell.length_a   1.000
_cell.length_b   1.000
_cell.length_c   1.000
_cell.angle_alpha   90.00
_cell.angle_beta   90.00
_cell.angle_gamma   90.00
#
_symmetry.space_group_name_H-M   'P 1'
#
loop_
_entity.id
_entity.type
_entity.pdbx_description
1 polymer ?
#
loop_
_entity_poly.entity_id
_entity_poly.type
_entity_poly.pdbx_seq_one_letter_code
_entity_poly.pdbx_strand_id
1 'polypeptide(L)'
;MSAKLDPSRILPIVRSLPIFGSVPEQAGADLIASGELLEYKEGDLLIKQGDQSNFALLVVDGVVEVVVESKYGIVQLASLDGPALVGEIGIFTDVPRTASVQAKTKVRAVKIGDDACQRFGQQNPSFLSTMMRQLGRRFETFNRAIGFYSHSLEALEREDFDLTLLEDLMHPLPELVDFSRSFVRLAEQITLRRAHREEMANARAIQESMLPEDDVLGQCKDYVEIHAKMRPAREVGGDLYVFFLIDSDRIAFTIGDVCGKGIPAALFMAMTQMVMRYTLRQQPEVGAAATAGNALLAATNREMMFATLFCCVLDFRTGILSYCSCGHHSPLILRGDKMVDEVATASLPLGNISSAPGSSTICSDMEKRMRR
;
A
#
# COMPACT_ATOMS: atom_id res chain seq x y z
N MET A 1 39.99 -15.02 -33.91
CA MET A 1 41.44 -14.73 -34.06
C MET A 1 41.92 -14.17 -32.76
N SER A 2 42.77 -14.87 -32.01
CA SER A 2 43.33 -14.40 -30.72
C SER A 2 44.26 -13.24 -31.01
N ALA A 3 43.87 -12.01 -30.59
CA ALA A 3 44.76 -10.85 -30.70
C ALA A 3 45.97 -11.13 -29.78
N LYS A 4 47.19 -10.92 -30.27
CA LYS A 4 48.41 -11.14 -29.51
C LYS A 4 48.38 -10.23 -28.28
N LEU A 5 48.39 -10.82 -27.11
CA LEU A 5 48.36 -10.11 -25.83
C LEU A 5 49.65 -9.32 -25.68
N ASP A 6 49.56 -7.99 -25.63
CA ASP A 6 50.70 -7.10 -25.37
C ASP A 6 50.62 -6.56 -23.93
N PRO A 7 51.34 -7.16 -22.98
CA PRO A 7 51.31 -6.79 -21.57
C PRO A 7 51.67 -5.31 -21.33
N SER A 8 52.51 -4.73 -22.19
CA SER A 8 52.96 -3.34 -22.03
C SER A 8 51.82 -2.32 -22.18
N ARG A 9 50.77 -2.66 -22.92
CA ARG A 9 49.59 -1.80 -23.11
C ARG A 9 48.53 -2.00 -22.03
N ILE A 10 48.46 -3.19 -21.44
CA ILE A 10 47.44 -3.54 -20.43
C ILE A 10 47.91 -3.19 -19.03
N LEU A 11 49.20 -3.37 -18.74
CA LEU A 11 49.74 -3.14 -17.42
C LEU A 11 49.47 -1.76 -16.80
N PRO A 12 49.64 -0.63 -17.55
CA PRO A 12 49.30 0.70 -17.02
C PRO A 12 47.82 0.82 -16.61
N ILE A 13 46.90 0.18 -17.35
CA ILE A 13 45.46 0.18 -17.09
C ILE A 13 45.19 -0.62 -15.79
N VAL A 14 45.77 -1.80 -15.67
CA VAL A 14 45.59 -2.68 -14.51
C VAL A 14 46.17 -2.09 -13.23
N ARG A 15 47.27 -1.35 -13.31
CA ARG A 15 47.90 -0.67 -12.16
C ARG A 15 47.02 0.45 -11.56
N SER A 16 46.03 0.94 -12.27
CA SER A 16 45.04 1.86 -11.69
C SER A 16 44.14 1.18 -10.67
N LEU A 17 44.03 -0.17 -10.70
CA LEU A 17 43.31 -0.92 -9.68
C LEU A 17 44.09 -0.92 -8.35
N PRO A 18 43.49 -0.52 -7.21
CA PRO A 18 44.15 -0.48 -5.90
C PRO A 18 44.82 -1.80 -5.48
N ILE A 19 44.27 -2.93 -5.93
CA ILE A 19 44.75 -4.29 -5.63
C ILE A 19 46.13 -4.56 -6.29
N PHE A 20 46.45 -3.87 -7.38
CA PHE A 20 47.75 -3.98 -8.07
C PHE A 20 48.73 -2.84 -7.74
N GLY A 21 48.29 -1.83 -6.98
CA GLY A 21 49.08 -0.65 -6.70
C GLY A 21 50.40 -0.92 -5.99
N SER A 22 50.48 -1.96 -5.15
CA SER A 22 51.66 -2.38 -4.38
C SER A 22 52.41 -3.58 -5.01
N VAL A 23 51.96 -4.05 -6.18
CA VAL A 23 52.57 -5.19 -6.87
C VAL A 23 53.75 -4.73 -7.71
N PRO A 24 54.93 -5.44 -7.71
CA PRO A 24 56.04 -5.17 -8.59
C PRO A 24 55.60 -5.20 -10.07
N GLU A 25 56.11 -4.26 -10.87
CA GLU A 25 55.70 -4.12 -12.29
C GLU A 25 55.93 -5.36 -13.10
N GLN A 26 57.06 -6.06 -12.91
CA GLN A 26 57.36 -7.28 -13.60
C GLN A 26 56.39 -8.40 -13.24
N ALA A 27 56.02 -8.53 -11.95
CA ALA A 27 55.08 -9.56 -11.52
C ALA A 27 53.66 -9.35 -12.12
N GLY A 28 53.22 -8.08 -12.21
CA GLY A 28 51.95 -7.73 -12.90
C GLY A 28 52.00 -8.03 -14.40
N ALA A 29 53.14 -7.75 -15.05
CA ALA A 29 53.36 -8.07 -16.48
C ALA A 29 53.36 -9.59 -16.71
N ASP A 30 53.99 -10.36 -15.84
CA ASP A 30 54.10 -11.82 -15.95
C ASP A 30 52.70 -12.45 -15.75
N LEU A 31 51.90 -11.94 -14.79
CA LEU A 31 50.51 -12.38 -14.61
C LEU A 31 49.67 -12.15 -15.86
N ILE A 32 49.72 -10.94 -16.43
CA ILE A 32 49.00 -10.60 -17.67
C ILE A 32 49.45 -11.49 -18.82
N ALA A 33 50.79 -11.71 -18.97
CA ALA A 33 51.34 -12.55 -20.01
C ALA A 33 50.94 -14.03 -19.91
N SER A 34 50.60 -14.51 -18.70
CA SER A 34 50.11 -15.86 -18.49
C SER A 34 48.66 -16.09 -18.91
N GLY A 35 47.92 -15.01 -19.18
CA GLY A 35 46.51 -15.03 -19.55
C GLY A 35 46.25 -15.05 -21.05
N GLU A 36 44.97 -15.11 -21.39
CA GLU A 36 44.44 -15.04 -22.75
C GLU A 36 43.54 -13.82 -22.90
N LEU A 37 43.77 -13.00 -23.92
CA LEU A 37 42.90 -11.85 -24.24
C LEU A 37 41.65 -12.33 -25.00
N LEU A 38 40.51 -12.09 -24.40
CA LEU A 38 39.19 -12.43 -24.94
C LEU A 38 38.36 -11.17 -25.20
N GLU A 39 37.54 -11.23 -26.23
CA GLU A 39 36.54 -10.19 -26.55
C GLU A 39 35.16 -10.80 -26.41
N TYR A 40 34.28 -10.07 -25.70
CA TYR A 40 32.89 -10.41 -25.53
C TYR A 40 32.00 -9.33 -26.16
N LYS A 41 30.87 -9.78 -26.68
CA LYS A 41 29.83 -8.87 -27.19
C LYS A 41 28.86 -8.54 -26.07
N GLU A 42 28.12 -7.46 -26.25
CA GLU A 42 26.99 -7.13 -25.37
C GLU A 42 26.05 -8.33 -25.25
N GLY A 43 25.67 -8.67 -24.01
CA GLY A 43 24.83 -9.82 -23.68
C GLY A 43 25.58 -11.13 -23.45
N ASP A 44 26.89 -11.25 -23.79
CA ASP A 44 27.65 -12.47 -23.56
C ASP A 44 27.81 -12.74 -22.07
N LEU A 45 27.68 -14.01 -21.67
CA LEU A 45 27.92 -14.49 -20.32
C LEU A 45 29.42 -14.81 -20.15
N LEU A 46 30.08 -14.09 -19.26
CA LEU A 46 31.53 -14.24 -19.00
C LEU A 46 31.78 -15.30 -17.92
N ILE A 47 30.97 -15.27 -16.87
CA ILE A 47 31.03 -16.20 -15.71
C ILE A 47 29.59 -16.59 -15.38
N LYS A 48 29.36 -17.88 -15.07
CA LYS A 48 28.06 -18.40 -14.69
C LYS A 48 28.06 -18.79 -13.21
N GLN A 49 27.03 -18.35 -12.47
CA GLN A 49 26.80 -18.72 -11.08
C GLN A 49 26.70 -20.24 -10.93
N GLY A 50 27.34 -20.77 -9.90
CA GLY A 50 27.36 -22.21 -9.60
C GLY A 50 28.45 -23.01 -10.32
N ASP A 51 29.10 -22.45 -11.36
CA ASP A 51 30.22 -23.12 -12.04
C ASP A 51 31.45 -23.17 -11.14
N GLN A 52 32.36 -24.09 -11.45
CA GLN A 52 33.64 -24.18 -10.74
C GLN A 52 34.53 -22.97 -11.04
N SER A 53 35.26 -22.53 -10.04
CA SER A 53 36.10 -21.32 -10.08
C SER A 53 37.52 -21.69 -10.56
N ASN A 54 37.72 -21.77 -11.88
CA ASN A 54 38.99 -22.18 -12.50
C ASN A 54 39.72 -21.07 -13.28
N PHE A 55 39.22 -19.83 -13.26
CA PHE A 55 39.85 -18.65 -13.86
C PHE A 55 39.34 -17.35 -13.22
N ALA A 56 40.10 -16.27 -13.32
CA ALA A 56 39.63 -14.88 -13.10
C ALA A 56 39.64 -14.13 -14.42
N LEU A 57 38.83 -13.09 -14.51
CA LEU A 57 38.82 -12.17 -15.64
C LEU A 57 39.25 -10.79 -15.21
N LEU A 58 40.31 -10.32 -15.79
CA LEU A 58 40.74 -8.94 -15.68
C LEU A 58 40.10 -8.15 -16.83
N VAL A 59 38.99 -7.50 -16.57
CA VAL A 59 38.32 -6.61 -17.51
C VAL A 59 39.23 -5.42 -17.77
N VAL A 60 39.60 -5.20 -19.01
CA VAL A 60 40.49 -4.11 -19.44
C VAL A 60 39.66 -2.91 -19.91
N ASP A 61 38.55 -3.21 -20.58
CA ASP A 61 37.69 -2.20 -21.18
C ASP A 61 36.28 -2.73 -21.36
N GLY A 62 35.28 -1.85 -21.27
CA GLY A 62 33.87 -2.18 -21.33
C GLY A 62 33.22 -2.24 -19.93
N VAL A 63 31.92 -2.53 -19.92
CA VAL A 63 31.09 -2.60 -18.70
C VAL A 63 30.57 -4.02 -18.52
N VAL A 64 30.67 -4.55 -17.31
CA VAL A 64 30.10 -5.86 -16.93
C VAL A 64 29.09 -5.68 -15.80
N GLU A 65 28.05 -6.50 -15.83
CA GLU A 65 27.06 -6.60 -14.77
C GLU A 65 27.26 -7.90 -13.99
N VAL A 66 27.25 -7.79 -12.68
CA VAL A 66 27.29 -8.93 -11.76
C VAL A 66 25.87 -9.17 -11.27
N VAL A 67 25.35 -10.38 -11.56
CA VAL A 67 23.98 -10.75 -11.24
C VAL A 67 23.92 -12.05 -10.48
N VAL A 68 22.93 -12.18 -9.59
CA VAL A 68 22.63 -13.42 -8.87
C VAL A 68 21.23 -13.90 -9.25
N GLU A 69 21.14 -15.14 -9.68
CA GLU A 69 19.86 -15.82 -9.88
C GLU A 69 19.37 -16.44 -8.57
N SER A 70 18.12 -16.20 -8.23
CA SER A 70 17.44 -16.82 -7.11
C SER A 70 16.06 -17.35 -7.56
N LYS A 71 15.40 -18.12 -6.70
CA LYS A 71 14.02 -18.56 -6.94
C LYS A 71 13.00 -17.41 -7.07
N TYR A 72 13.39 -16.19 -6.70
CA TYR A 72 12.56 -14.99 -6.77
C TYR A 72 12.89 -14.09 -7.97
N GLY A 73 13.86 -14.47 -8.79
CA GLY A 73 14.30 -13.73 -9.96
C GLY A 73 15.79 -13.39 -9.97
N ILE A 74 16.19 -12.57 -10.93
CA ILE A 74 17.55 -12.11 -11.11
C ILE A 74 17.72 -10.78 -10.37
N VAL A 75 18.77 -10.72 -9.54
CA VAL A 75 19.15 -9.50 -8.81
C VAL A 75 20.50 -9.02 -9.32
N GLN A 76 20.56 -7.78 -9.78
CA GLN A 76 21.82 -7.11 -10.13
C GLN A 76 22.53 -6.70 -8.85
N LEU A 77 23.77 -7.21 -8.64
CA LEU A 77 24.59 -6.85 -7.49
C LEU A 77 25.50 -5.65 -7.77
N ALA A 78 26.07 -5.58 -8.97
CA ALA A 78 26.98 -4.49 -9.33
C ALA A 78 27.01 -4.27 -10.84
N SER A 79 27.39 -3.05 -11.25
CA SER A 79 27.85 -2.71 -12.60
C SER A 79 29.29 -2.20 -12.49
N LEU A 80 30.23 -2.86 -13.17
CA LEU A 80 31.65 -2.56 -13.05
C LEU A 80 32.17 -2.08 -14.40
N ASP A 81 32.77 -0.90 -14.41
CA ASP A 81 33.50 -0.36 -15.54
C ASP A 81 34.95 -0.91 -15.53
N GLY A 82 35.47 -1.24 -16.71
CA GLY A 82 36.89 -1.58 -16.82
C GLY A 82 37.80 -0.37 -16.53
N PRO A 83 38.93 -0.54 -15.83
CA PRO A 83 39.49 -1.83 -15.40
C PRO A 83 38.82 -2.41 -14.13
N ALA A 84 38.58 -3.73 -14.13
CA ALA A 84 37.99 -4.45 -13.00
C ALA A 84 38.51 -5.89 -12.95
N LEU A 85 38.61 -6.46 -11.76
CA LEU A 85 38.90 -7.89 -11.59
C LEU A 85 37.61 -8.59 -11.13
N VAL A 86 37.22 -9.66 -11.82
CA VAL A 86 36.01 -10.43 -11.50
C VAL A 86 36.30 -11.93 -11.48
N GLY A 87 35.60 -12.65 -10.60
CA GLY A 87 35.77 -14.09 -10.44
C GLY A 87 36.95 -14.51 -9.56
N GLU A 88 37.67 -13.55 -8.96
CA GLU A 88 38.81 -13.76 -8.06
C GLU A 88 38.39 -14.45 -6.75
N ILE A 89 37.20 -14.12 -6.23
CA ILE A 89 36.73 -14.66 -4.95
C ILE A 89 36.72 -16.17 -4.96
N GLY A 90 36.11 -16.78 -5.98
CA GLY A 90 36.01 -18.22 -6.05
C GLY A 90 37.37 -18.94 -6.16
N ILE A 91 38.38 -18.28 -6.79
CA ILE A 91 39.75 -18.84 -6.89
C ILE A 91 40.44 -18.89 -5.54
N PHE A 92 40.37 -17.81 -4.76
CA PHE A 92 41.08 -17.69 -3.48
C PHE A 92 40.32 -18.30 -2.29
N THR A 93 39.04 -18.65 -2.47
CA THR A 93 38.19 -19.24 -1.41
C THR A 93 37.74 -20.66 -1.69
N ASP A 94 38.09 -21.20 -2.85
CA ASP A 94 37.72 -22.56 -3.30
C ASP A 94 36.21 -22.85 -3.25
N VAL A 95 35.39 -21.79 -3.55
CA VAL A 95 33.94 -21.92 -3.64
C VAL A 95 33.47 -21.82 -5.10
N PRO A 96 32.33 -22.43 -5.46
CA PRO A 96 31.72 -22.21 -6.76
C PRO A 96 31.40 -20.74 -7.00
N ARG A 97 31.24 -20.35 -8.26
CA ARG A 97 30.91 -18.98 -8.63
C ARG A 97 29.68 -18.48 -7.86
N THR A 98 29.84 -17.42 -7.10
CA THR A 98 28.78 -16.85 -6.25
C THR A 98 27.78 -16.01 -7.03
N ALA A 99 28.16 -15.56 -8.25
CA ALA A 99 27.35 -14.75 -9.13
C ALA A 99 27.68 -15.01 -10.59
N SER A 100 26.79 -14.65 -11.50
CA SER A 100 27.03 -14.57 -12.93
C SER A 100 27.59 -13.19 -13.29
N VAL A 101 28.45 -13.13 -14.30
CA VAL A 101 28.98 -11.88 -14.86
C VAL A 101 28.62 -11.83 -16.33
N GLN A 102 27.93 -10.78 -16.76
CA GLN A 102 27.47 -10.58 -18.13
C GLN A 102 28.01 -9.28 -18.71
N ALA A 103 28.33 -9.28 -20.00
CA ALA A 103 28.75 -8.07 -20.71
C ALA A 103 27.56 -7.12 -20.95
N LYS A 104 27.66 -5.90 -20.48
CA LYS A 104 26.67 -4.82 -20.73
C LYS A 104 26.99 -4.02 -22.00
N THR A 105 28.26 -4.00 -22.38
CA THR A 105 28.78 -3.41 -23.60
C THR A 105 29.74 -4.42 -24.25
N LYS A 106 30.42 -4.02 -25.35
CA LYS A 106 31.57 -4.80 -25.82
C LYS A 106 32.67 -4.75 -24.76
N VAL A 107 33.14 -5.95 -24.32
CA VAL A 107 34.11 -6.11 -23.22
C VAL A 107 35.41 -6.76 -23.79
N ARG A 108 36.54 -6.25 -23.35
CA ARG A 108 37.84 -6.91 -23.50
C ARG A 108 38.37 -7.31 -22.14
N ALA A 109 38.69 -8.58 -21.97
CA ALA A 109 39.19 -9.09 -20.70
C ALA A 109 40.36 -10.08 -20.91
N VAL A 110 41.28 -10.09 -19.94
CA VAL A 110 42.33 -11.12 -19.88
C VAL A 110 41.83 -12.22 -18.95
N LYS A 111 41.69 -13.44 -19.51
CA LYS A 111 41.35 -14.64 -18.75
C LYS A 111 42.63 -15.23 -18.16
N ILE A 112 42.70 -15.31 -16.84
CA ILE A 112 43.85 -15.84 -16.10
C ILE A 112 43.41 -17.10 -15.36
N GLY A 113 44.10 -18.20 -15.62
CA GLY A 113 43.82 -19.51 -15.01
C GLY A 113 44.10 -19.51 -13.52
N ASP A 114 43.42 -20.41 -12.80
CA ASP A 114 43.51 -20.59 -11.36
C ASP A 114 44.97 -20.78 -10.88
N ASP A 115 45.71 -21.72 -11.44
CA ASP A 115 47.12 -21.95 -11.08
C ASP A 115 48.01 -20.68 -11.16
N ALA A 116 47.79 -19.84 -12.15
CA ALA A 116 48.52 -18.58 -12.31
C ALA A 116 48.11 -17.55 -11.25
N CYS A 117 46.81 -17.43 -10.97
CA CYS A 117 46.29 -16.58 -9.91
C CYS A 117 46.80 -16.99 -8.53
N GLN A 118 46.77 -18.26 -8.21
CA GLN A 118 47.24 -18.77 -6.92
C GLN A 118 48.74 -18.57 -6.72
N ARG A 119 49.58 -18.91 -7.73
CA ARG A 119 51.02 -18.63 -7.69
C ARG A 119 51.31 -17.16 -7.52
N PHE A 120 50.61 -16.33 -8.27
CA PHE A 120 50.75 -14.87 -8.14
C PHE A 120 50.43 -14.38 -6.74
N GLY A 121 49.30 -14.80 -6.15
CA GLY A 121 48.90 -14.48 -4.78
C GLY A 121 49.94 -14.91 -3.74
N GLN A 122 50.48 -16.12 -3.86
CA GLN A 122 51.53 -16.63 -2.98
C GLN A 122 52.85 -15.83 -3.06
N GLN A 123 53.22 -15.43 -4.27
CA GLN A 123 54.42 -14.62 -4.53
C GLN A 123 54.27 -13.12 -4.17
N ASN A 124 53.04 -12.63 -4.09
CA ASN A 124 52.72 -11.23 -3.84
C ASN A 124 51.80 -11.06 -2.62
N PRO A 125 52.25 -11.21 -1.37
CA PRO A 125 51.39 -11.10 -0.19
C PRO A 125 50.69 -9.74 -0.03
N SER A 126 51.26 -8.68 -0.59
CA SER A 126 50.65 -7.35 -0.62
C SER A 126 49.35 -7.30 -1.44
N PHE A 127 49.27 -8.08 -2.52
CA PHE A 127 48.07 -8.23 -3.33
C PHE A 127 46.96 -8.89 -2.50
N LEU A 128 47.23 -10.04 -1.87
CA LEU A 128 46.26 -10.74 -1.03
C LEU A 128 45.81 -9.88 0.16
N SER A 129 46.74 -9.18 0.81
CA SER A 129 46.40 -8.28 1.92
C SER A 129 45.49 -7.12 1.50
N THR A 130 45.68 -6.59 0.29
CA THR A 130 44.84 -5.51 -0.25
C THR A 130 43.46 -6.05 -0.64
N MET A 131 43.40 -7.23 -1.26
CA MET A 131 42.14 -7.92 -1.56
C MET A 131 41.35 -8.22 -0.29
N MET A 132 41.99 -8.77 0.74
CA MET A 132 41.35 -9.05 2.04
C MET A 132 40.81 -7.79 2.70
N ARG A 133 41.55 -6.67 2.64
CA ARG A 133 41.06 -5.37 3.14
C ARG A 133 39.83 -4.86 2.38
N GLN A 134 39.82 -5.03 1.05
CA GLN A 134 38.65 -4.64 0.25
C GLN A 134 37.43 -5.49 0.57
N LEU A 135 37.60 -6.80 0.66
CA LEU A 135 36.53 -7.72 1.06
C LEU A 135 36.04 -7.43 2.47
N GLY A 136 36.96 -7.17 3.43
CA GLY A 136 36.60 -6.82 4.79
C GLY A 136 35.75 -5.53 4.88
N ARG A 137 36.14 -4.50 4.13
CA ARG A 137 35.36 -3.24 4.04
C ARG A 137 33.98 -3.47 3.41
N ARG A 138 33.89 -4.24 2.33
CA ARG A 138 32.60 -4.60 1.71
C ARG A 138 31.71 -5.33 2.70
N PHE A 139 32.26 -6.30 3.42
CA PHE A 139 31.53 -7.08 4.42
C PHE A 139 31.04 -6.22 5.59
N GLU A 140 31.90 -5.33 6.10
CA GLU A 140 31.53 -4.38 7.16
C GLU A 140 30.37 -3.48 6.73
N THR A 141 30.44 -2.92 5.52
CA THR A 141 29.40 -2.03 5.01
C THR A 141 28.09 -2.80 4.74
N PHE A 142 28.19 -4.03 4.24
CA PHE A 142 27.03 -4.90 4.05
C PHE A 142 26.36 -5.26 5.38
N ASN A 143 27.15 -5.63 6.41
CA ASN A 143 26.61 -5.91 7.74
C ASN A 143 25.94 -4.70 8.38
N ARG A 144 26.52 -3.52 8.19
CA ARG A 144 25.93 -2.27 8.67
C ARG A 144 24.58 -2.01 7.99
N ALA A 145 24.49 -2.19 6.67
CA ALA A 145 23.25 -2.05 5.94
C ALA A 145 22.17 -3.04 6.40
N ILE A 146 22.52 -4.33 6.57
CA ILE A 146 21.59 -5.34 7.10
C ILE A 146 21.10 -4.96 8.50
N GLY A 147 22.01 -4.55 9.39
CA GLY A 147 21.64 -4.11 10.74
C GLY A 147 20.65 -2.95 10.70
N PHE A 148 20.87 -1.99 9.82
CA PHE A 148 20.00 -0.85 9.62
C PHE A 148 18.61 -1.26 9.09
N TYR A 149 18.55 -2.11 8.07
CA TYR A 149 17.27 -2.62 7.55
C TYR A 149 16.48 -3.41 8.60
N SER A 150 17.18 -4.23 9.41
CA SER A 150 16.53 -4.98 10.48
C SER A 150 15.94 -4.03 11.52
N HIS A 151 16.67 -3.00 11.92
CA HIS A 151 16.17 -1.99 12.86
C HIS A 151 14.98 -1.20 12.30
N SER A 152 15.07 -0.79 11.03
CA SER A 152 13.98 -0.08 10.36
C SER A 152 12.71 -0.93 10.21
N LEU A 153 12.87 -2.25 9.97
CA LEU A 153 11.73 -3.19 9.95
C LEU A 153 11.09 -3.33 11.33
N GLU A 154 11.90 -3.45 12.40
CA GLU A 154 11.37 -3.48 13.77
C GLU A 154 10.64 -2.20 14.14
N ALA A 155 11.17 -1.03 13.74
CA ALA A 155 10.51 0.25 13.94
C ALA A 155 9.18 0.33 13.18
N LEU A 156 9.12 -0.18 11.94
CA LEU A 156 7.88 -0.30 11.17
C LEU A 156 6.84 -1.19 11.87
N GLU A 157 7.26 -2.28 12.52
CA GLU A 157 6.36 -3.15 13.26
C GLU A 157 5.80 -2.47 14.52
N ARG A 158 6.63 -1.71 15.25
CA ARG A 158 6.28 -1.06 16.53
C ARG A 158 5.52 0.25 16.39
N GLU A 159 5.22 0.70 15.17
CA GLU A 159 4.57 2.00 14.90
C GLU A 159 5.42 3.24 15.26
N ASP A 160 6.66 3.07 15.68
CA ASP A 160 7.62 4.16 16.01
C ASP A 160 8.43 4.60 14.78
N PHE A 161 7.99 4.25 13.58
CA PHE A 161 8.74 4.51 12.37
C PHE A 161 8.67 5.97 11.97
N ASP A 162 9.84 6.64 12.00
CA ASP A 162 10.04 7.98 11.45
C ASP A 162 10.77 7.88 10.11
N LEU A 163 10.29 8.63 9.12
CA LEU A 163 10.91 8.70 7.79
C LEU A 163 12.36 9.21 7.85
N THR A 164 12.77 9.92 8.90
CA THR A 164 14.17 10.34 9.12
C THR A 164 15.10 9.15 9.25
N LEU A 165 14.63 7.99 9.72
CA LEU A 165 15.39 6.74 9.74
C LEU A 165 15.80 6.27 8.34
N LEU A 166 15.14 6.77 7.29
CA LEU A 166 15.45 6.43 5.90
C LEU A 166 16.58 7.30 5.32
N GLU A 167 16.95 8.40 5.95
CA GLU A 167 18.01 9.29 5.46
C GLU A 167 19.35 8.56 5.34
N ASP A 168 19.65 7.68 6.29
CA ASP A 168 20.85 6.84 6.28
C ASP A 168 20.87 5.83 5.12
N LEU A 169 19.70 5.49 4.56
CA LEU A 169 19.56 4.63 3.37
C LEU A 169 19.74 5.39 2.05
N MET A 170 19.75 6.72 2.08
CA MET A 170 19.92 7.54 0.87
C MET A 170 21.35 7.50 0.30
N HIS A 171 22.31 6.92 1.06
CA HIS A 171 23.69 6.69 0.61
C HIS A 171 24.02 5.19 0.61
N PRO A 172 23.26 4.37 -0.11
CA PRO A 172 23.48 2.93 -0.11
C PRO A 172 24.73 2.57 -0.89
N LEU A 173 25.27 1.39 -0.57
CA LEU A 173 26.25 0.74 -1.44
C LEU A 173 25.69 0.65 -2.88
N PRO A 174 26.53 0.78 -3.92
CA PRO A 174 26.11 0.58 -5.30
C PRO A 174 25.33 -0.73 -5.49
N GLU A 175 25.73 -1.78 -4.79
CA GLU A 175 25.11 -3.11 -4.83
C GLU A 175 23.72 -3.17 -4.15
N LEU A 176 23.36 -2.19 -3.32
CA LEU A 176 22.12 -2.15 -2.55
C LEU A 176 21.16 -1.02 -2.98
N VAL A 177 21.51 -0.26 -4.01
CA VAL A 177 20.70 0.90 -4.46
C VAL A 177 19.26 0.54 -4.75
N ASP A 178 19.04 -0.54 -5.54
CA ASP A 178 17.69 -0.93 -5.93
C ASP A 178 16.90 -1.52 -4.75
N PHE A 179 17.59 -2.23 -3.86
CA PHE A 179 16.99 -2.73 -2.62
C PHE A 179 16.60 -1.56 -1.70
N SER A 180 17.51 -0.61 -1.45
CA SER A 180 17.25 0.59 -0.66
C SER A 180 16.04 1.36 -1.18
N ARG A 181 16.00 1.59 -2.49
CA ARG A 181 14.90 2.30 -3.14
C ARG A 181 13.56 1.58 -2.99
N SER A 182 13.58 0.25 -3.11
CA SER A 182 12.38 -0.58 -2.92
C SER A 182 11.93 -0.59 -1.46
N PHE A 183 12.86 -0.65 -0.52
CA PHE A 183 12.59 -0.61 0.91
C PHE A 183 11.97 0.73 1.33
N VAL A 184 12.56 1.85 0.92
CA VAL A 184 12.03 3.21 1.18
C VAL A 184 10.60 3.33 0.68
N ARG A 185 10.34 2.93 -0.57
CA ARG A 185 9.00 2.96 -1.16
C ARG A 185 7.99 2.11 -0.37
N LEU A 186 8.41 0.93 0.09
CA LEU A 186 7.54 0.07 0.91
C LEU A 186 7.23 0.71 2.26
N ALA A 187 8.23 1.28 2.93
CA ALA A 187 8.08 1.97 4.21
C ALA A 187 7.12 3.16 4.10
N GLU A 188 7.29 4.00 3.08
CA GLU A 188 6.37 5.10 2.78
C GLU A 188 4.93 4.63 2.57
N GLN A 189 4.74 3.55 1.79
CA GLN A 189 3.41 3.00 1.55
C GLN A 189 2.76 2.45 2.83
N ILE A 190 3.53 1.82 3.71
CA ILE A 190 3.01 1.31 4.99
C ILE A 190 2.58 2.47 5.87
N THR A 191 3.41 3.50 6.00
CA THR A 191 3.13 4.70 6.81
C THR A 191 1.87 5.43 6.31
N LEU A 192 1.77 5.66 5.00
CA LEU A 192 0.58 6.28 4.39
C LEU A 192 -0.69 5.46 4.62
N ARG A 193 -0.61 4.14 4.51
CA ARG A 193 -1.77 3.27 4.77
C ARG A 193 -2.20 3.27 6.23
N ARG A 194 -1.26 3.40 7.18
CA ARG A 194 -1.56 3.52 8.61
C ARG A 194 -2.28 4.83 8.92
N ALA A 195 -1.70 5.95 8.48
CA ALA A 195 -2.32 7.28 8.65
C ALA A 195 -3.75 7.30 8.08
N HIS A 196 -3.95 6.76 6.87
CA HIS A 196 -5.28 6.65 6.28
C HIS A 196 -6.23 5.77 7.09
N ARG A 197 -5.75 4.67 7.67
CA ARG A 197 -6.57 3.78 8.53
C ARG A 197 -7.00 4.48 9.82
N GLU A 198 -6.10 5.25 10.44
CA GLU A 198 -6.41 6.04 11.64
C GLU A 198 -7.45 7.12 11.34
N GLU A 199 -7.30 7.85 10.24
CA GLU A 199 -8.31 8.83 9.80
C GLU A 199 -9.68 8.17 9.60
N MET A 200 -9.72 6.99 8.99
CA MET A 200 -10.96 6.26 8.77
C MET A 200 -11.55 5.73 10.08
N ALA A 201 -10.73 5.28 11.03
CA ALA A 201 -11.18 4.88 12.35
C ALA A 201 -11.81 6.06 13.13
N ASN A 202 -11.20 7.24 13.05
CA ASN A 202 -11.75 8.46 13.64
C ASN A 202 -13.08 8.86 12.98
N ALA A 203 -13.15 8.82 11.63
CA ALA A 203 -14.39 9.09 10.90
C ALA A 203 -15.51 8.10 11.30
N ARG A 204 -15.17 6.83 11.48
CA ARG A 204 -16.10 5.80 11.98
C ARG A 204 -16.61 6.11 13.38
N ALA A 205 -15.72 6.48 14.31
CA ALA A 205 -16.10 6.81 15.68
C ALA A 205 -17.07 8.01 15.71
N ILE A 206 -16.83 9.02 14.86
CA ILE A 206 -17.75 10.16 14.69
C ILE A 206 -19.10 9.68 14.16
N GLN A 207 -19.13 8.83 13.14
CA GLN A 207 -20.37 8.29 12.58
C GLN A 207 -21.16 7.48 13.59
N GLU A 208 -20.48 6.61 14.35
CA GLU A 208 -21.10 5.82 15.43
C GLU A 208 -21.69 6.71 16.53
N SER A 209 -21.06 7.83 16.85
CA SER A 209 -21.57 8.81 17.82
C SER A 209 -22.84 9.56 17.37
N MET A 210 -23.15 9.51 16.06
CA MET A 210 -24.39 10.10 15.53
C MET A 210 -25.60 9.18 15.68
N LEU A 211 -25.37 7.89 15.97
CA LEU A 211 -26.45 6.93 16.19
C LEU A 211 -27.22 7.28 17.49
N PRO A 212 -28.51 6.93 17.57
CA PRO A 212 -29.30 7.18 18.77
C PRO A 212 -28.71 6.48 20.00
N GLU A 213 -28.71 7.19 21.11
CA GLU A 213 -28.29 6.64 22.42
C GLU A 213 -29.40 5.81 23.08
N ASP A 214 -29.01 4.88 23.94
CA ASP A 214 -29.94 4.01 24.68
C ASP A 214 -30.87 4.77 25.64
N ASP A 215 -30.53 6.00 26.00
CA ASP A 215 -31.34 6.84 26.90
C ASP A 215 -32.73 7.21 26.30
N VAL A 216 -32.80 7.36 24.97
CA VAL A 216 -34.11 7.57 24.30
C VAL A 216 -34.99 6.36 24.44
N LEU A 217 -34.44 5.14 24.45
CA LEU A 217 -35.17 3.88 24.66
C LEU A 217 -35.70 3.78 26.08
N GLY A 218 -34.96 4.30 27.07
CA GLY A 218 -35.41 4.34 28.46
C GLY A 218 -36.68 5.18 28.66
N GLN A 219 -36.85 6.27 27.90
CA GLN A 219 -37.98 7.17 28.03
C GLN A 219 -39.30 6.64 27.41
N CYS A 220 -39.23 5.72 26.45
CA CYS A 220 -40.41 5.19 25.75
C CYS A 220 -40.62 3.68 25.94
N LYS A 221 -39.87 3.03 26.80
CA LYS A 221 -39.91 1.57 27.04
C LYS A 221 -41.28 1.00 27.43
N ASP A 222 -42.13 1.82 28.04
CA ASP A 222 -43.48 1.41 28.42
C ASP A 222 -44.45 1.33 27.23
N TYR A 223 -44.06 1.90 26.08
CA TYR A 223 -44.88 1.98 24.88
C TYR A 223 -44.33 1.21 23.72
N VAL A 224 -42.97 1.17 23.57
CA VAL A 224 -42.30 0.56 22.41
C VAL A 224 -40.93 0.04 22.84
N GLU A 225 -40.57 -1.11 22.28
CA GLU A 225 -39.22 -1.67 22.30
C GLU A 225 -38.61 -1.59 20.95
N ILE A 226 -37.39 -1.02 20.88
CA ILE A 226 -36.67 -0.77 19.61
C ILE A 226 -35.32 -1.48 19.64
N HIS A 227 -35.06 -2.26 18.61
CA HIS A 227 -33.76 -2.83 18.39
C HIS A 227 -33.24 -2.36 17.02
N ALA A 228 -32.10 -1.72 17.01
CA ALA A 228 -31.44 -1.27 15.81
C ALA A 228 -29.97 -1.66 15.82
N LYS A 229 -29.45 -2.04 14.65
CA LYS A 229 -28.06 -2.43 14.50
C LYS A 229 -27.57 -2.03 13.13
N MET A 230 -26.41 -1.37 13.08
CA MET A 230 -25.71 -1.04 11.85
C MET A 230 -24.38 -1.80 11.81
N ARG A 231 -24.06 -2.32 10.63
CA ARG A 231 -22.74 -2.92 10.35
C ARG A 231 -22.26 -2.43 9.00
N PRO A 232 -21.44 -1.37 8.98
CA PRO A 232 -20.91 -0.84 7.74
C PRO A 232 -20.08 -1.88 6.98
N ALA A 233 -20.19 -1.91 5.66
CA ALA A 233 -19.40 -2.80 4.80
C ALA A 233 -17.93 -2.35 4.65
N ARG A 234 -17.65 -1.08 4.97
CA ARG A 234 -16.31 -0.48 5.04
C ARG A 234 -16.14 0.20 6.38
N GLU A 235 -15.07 0.98 6.52
CA GLU A 235 -14.80 1.75 7.74
C GLU A 235 -15.94 2.72 8.07
N VAL A 236 -16.53 3.37 7.05
CA VAL A 236 -17.73 4.22 7.14
C VAL A 236 -18.74 3.81 6.08
N GLY A 237 -20.03 4.05 6.33
CA GLY A 237 -21.14 3.62 5.47
C GLY A 237 -22.15 4.70 5.14
N GLY A 238 -23.03 4.40 4.15
CA GLY A 238 -24.17 5.22 3.75
C GLY A 238 -25.45 4.87 4.53
N ASP A 239 -25.52 3.68 5.12
CA ASP A 239 -26.66 3.25 5.92
C ASP A 239 -26.91 4.19 7.08
N LEU A 240 -28.16 4.44 7.40
CA LEU A 240 -28.57 5.22 8.57
C LEU A 240 -29.82 4.62 9.23
N TYR A 241 -29.87 4.77 10.51
CA TYR A 241 -31.10 4.72 11.28
C TYR A 241 -31.09 5.80 12.35
N VAL A 242 -32.25 6.34 12.64
CA VAL A 242 -32.41 7.29 13.74
C VAL A 242 -33.79 7.12 14.39
N PHE A 243 -33.85 7.26 15.68
CA PHE A 243 -35.11 7.36 16.40
C PHE A 243 -34.97 8.44 17.48
N PHE A 244 -36.03 9.18 17.71
CA PHE A 244 -36.06 10.24 18.72
C PHE A 244 -37.51 10.59 19.07
N LEU A 245 -37.72 11.04 20.31
CA LEU A 245 -38.99 11.59 20.71
C LEU A 245 -39.20 12.96 20.06
N ILE A 246 -40.34 13.12 19.41
CA ILE A 246 -40.82 14.44 18.92
C ILE A 246 -41.36 15.24 20.12
N ASP A 247 -42.15 14.56 20.93
CA ASP A 247 -42.73 15.05 22.19
C ASP A 247 -42.99 13.87 23.17
N SER A 248 -43.81 14.08 24.23
CA SER A 248 -44.13 13.05 25.23
C SER A 248 -44.93 11.88 24.67
N ASP A 249 -45.64 12.08 23.58
CA ASP A 249 -46.60 11.09 23.04
C ASP A 249 -46.19 10.48 21.71
N ARG A 250 -45.15 11.04 21.03
CA ARG A 250 -44.77 10.66 19.70
C ARG A 250 -43.28 10.40 19.54
N ILE A 251 -42.96 9.29 18.89
CA ILE A 251 -41.59 8.92 18.51
C ILE A 251 -41.48 8.82 16.99
N ALA A 252 -40.37 9.37 16.44
CA ALA A 252 -40.00 9.22 15.04
C ALA A 252 -38.95 8.12 14.88
N PHE A 253 -39.08 7.34 13.79
CA PHE A 253 -38.06 6.38 13.35
C PHE A 253 -37.75 6.66 11.88
N THR A 254 -36.48 6.51 11.57
CA THR A 254 -36.01 6.63 10.17
C THR A 254 -34.98 5.57 9.91
N ILE A 255 -35.08 4.91 8.78
CA ILE A 255 -34.06 3.99 8.28
C ILE A 255 -33.83 4.27 6.79
N GLY A 256 -32.58 4.21 6.35
CA GLY A 256 -32.26 4.54 4.98
C GLY A 256 -30.88 4.08 4.57
N ASP A 257 -30.63 4.20 3.27
CA ASP A 257 -29.34 3.90 2.64
C ASP A 257 -29.01 4.97 1.61
N VAL A 258 -27.80 5.47 1.65
CA VAL A 258 -27.28 6.49 0.74
C VAL A 258 -26.55 5.80 -0.42
N CYS A 259 -26.78 6.27 -1.62
CA CYS A 259 -26.07 5.79 -2.80
C CYS A 259 -24.54 5.93 -2.66
N GLY A 260 -23.81 4.93 -3.15
CA GLY A 260 -22.36 4.93 -3.08
C GLY A 260 -21.80 4.29 -1.82
N LYS A 261 -20.57 4.60 -1.46
CA LYS A 261 -19.86 4.03 -0.30
C LYS A 261 -18.65 4.88 0.11
N GLY A 262 -18.17 4.67 1.33
CA GLY A 262 -17.04 5.42 1.88
C GLY A 262 -17.42 6.84 2.32
N ILE A 263 -16.46 7.75 2.36
CA ILE A 263 -16.60 9.11 2.92
C ILE A 263 -17.75 9.92 2.30
N PRO A 264 -17.92 9.99 0.95
CA PRO A 264 -19.01 10.76 0.37
C PRO A 264 -20.39 10.29 0.85
N ALA A 265 -20.60 8.96 0.88
CA ALA A 265 -21.85 8.38 1.36
C ALA A 265 -22.09 8.65 2.85
N ALA A 266 -21.04 8.54 3.68
CA ALA A 266 -21.11 8.83 5.10
C ALA A 266 -21.45 10.29 5.39
N LEU A 267 -20.88 11.24 4.64
CA LEU A 267 -21.20 12.66 4.77
C LEU A 267 -22.65 12.97 4.37
N PHE A 268 -23.11 12.42 3.25
CA PHE A 268 -24.49 12.63 2.82
C PHE A 268 -25.48 11.94 3.76
N MET A 269 -25.12 10.79 4.34
CA MET A 269 -25.86 10.13 5.40
C MET A 269 -26.04 11.03 6.62
N ALA A 270 -24.95 11.62 7.12
CA ALA A 270 -25.00 12.54 8.26
C ALA A 270 -25.89 13.76 7.98
N MET A 271 -25.77 14.35 6.78
CA MET A 271 -26.65 15.44 6.35
C MET A 271 -28.11 15.00 6.30
N THR A 272 -28.41 13.85 5.71
CA THR A 272 -29.76 13.29 5.62
C THR A 272 -30.35 13.06 7.00
N GLN A 273 -29.60 12.47 7.93
CA GLN A 273 -30.02 12.23 9.30
C GLN A 273 -30.36 13.53 10.04
N MET A 274 -29.49 14.53 9.95
CA MET A 274 -29.70 15.82 10.60
C MET A 274 -30.90 16.57 10.02
N VAL A 275 -31.02 16.59 8.69
CA VAL A 275 -32.12 17.25 8.00
C VAL A 275 -33.45 16.61 8.36
N MET A 276 -33.54 15.27 8.32
CA MET A 276 -34.77 14.55 8.68
C MET A 276 -35.14 14.74 10.16
N ARG A 277 -34.16 14.69 11.07
CA ARG A 277 -34.39 14.96 12.48
C ARG A 277 -34.92 16.38 12.72
N TYR A 278 -34.43 17.35 11.97
CA TYR A 278 -34.89 18.71 12.04
C TYR A 278 -36.32 18.88 11.48
N THR A 279 -36.58 18.40 10.25
CA THR A 279 -37.86 18.56 9.57
C THR A 279 -39.00 17.82 10.27
N LEU A 280 -38.77 16.61 10.79
CA LEU A 280 -39.77 15.86 11.56
C LEU A 280 -40.12 16.50 12.92
N ARG A 281 -39.24 17.31 13.49
CA ARG A 281 -39.56 18.11 14.69
C ARG A 281 -40.38 19.35 14.37
N GLN A 282 -40.16 19.93 13.20
CA GLN A 282 -40.90 21.14 12.78
C GLN A 282 -42.28 20.80 12.18
N GLN A 283 -42.35 19.67 11.48
CA GLN A 283 -43.55 19.22 10.78
C GLN A 283 -43.75 17.73 11.04
N PRO A 284 -44.57 17.35 12.04
CA PRO A 284 -44.78 15.97 12.41
C PRO A 284 -45.58 15.15 11.39
N GLU A 285 -46.19 15.76 10.38
CA GLU A 285 -46.70 15.10 9.18
C GLU A 285 -45.53 14.62 8.35
N VAL A 286 -45.38 13.29 8.25
CA VAL A 286 -44.18 12.62 7.77
C VAL A 286 -43.85 12.95 6.33
N GLY A 287 -44.86 13.02 5.45
CA GLY A 287 -44.70 13.36 4.04
C GLY A 287 -44.31 14.82 3.81
N ALA A 288 -44.87 15.73 4.62
CA ALA A 288 -44.47 17.14 4.57
C ALA A 288 -43.04 17.32 5.07
N ALA A 289 -42.64 16.64 6.14
CA ALA A 289 -41.27 16.63 6.64
C ALA A 289 -40.28 16.05 5.61
N ALA A 290 -40.60 14.96 4.95
CA ALA A 290 -39.80 14.34 3.90
C ALA A 290 -39.64 15.29 2.69
N THR A 291 -40.72 15.97 2.27
CA THR A 291 -40.69 16.94 1.18
C THR A 291 -39.79 18.15 1.51
N ALA A 292 -39.92 18.69 2.72
CA ALA A 292 -39.07 19.79 3.19
C ALA A 292 -37.61 19.34 3.30
N GLY A 293 -37.36 18.11 3.81
CA GLY A 293 -36.03 17.51 3.89
C GLY A 293 -35.38 17.34 2.53
N ASN A 294 -36.13 16.84 1.54
CA ASN A 294 -35.64 16.76 0.17
C ASN A 294 -35.26 18.12 -0.42
N ALA A 295 -36.05 19.13 -0.21
CA ALA A 295 -35.75 20.47 -0.72
C ALA A 295 -34.43 21.00 -0.13
N LEU A 296 -34.20 20.80 1.17
CA LEU A 296 -32.94 21.18 1.82
C LEU A 296 -31.73 20.40 1.30
N LEU A 297 -31.86 19.07 1.15
CA LEU A 297 -30.80 18.24 0.61
C LEU A 297 -30.47 18.57 -0.83
N ALA A 298 -31.50 18.71 -1.69
CA ALA A 298 -31.33 19.01 -3.12
C ALA A 298 -30.68 20.37 -3.36
N ALA A 299 -30.93 21.36 -2.50
CA ALA A 299 -30.37 22.70 -2.66
C ALA A 299 -28.84 22.77 -2.60
N THR A 300 -28.20 21.82 -1.92
CA THR A 300 -26.73 21.75 -1.73
C THR A 300 -26.08 20.59 -2.42
N ASN A 301 -26.84 19.69 -3.06
CA ASN A 301 -26.40 18.43 -3.61
C ASN A 301 -25.85 18.56 -5.04
N ARG A 302 -24.64 19.08 -5.18
CA ARG A 302 -23.96 19.22 -6.48
C ARG A 302 -23.50 17.88 -7.06
N GLU A 303 -23.22 16.91 -6.20
CA GLU A 303 -22.72 15.58 -6.58
C GLU A 303 -23.83 14.60 -6.97
N MET A 304 -25.09 15.10 -7.01
CA MET A 304 -26.27 14.30 -7.37
C MET A 304 -26.41 13.01 -6.54
N MET A 305 -26.02 13.06 -5.29
CA MET A 305 -26.21 11.95 -4.36
C MET A 305 -27.68 11.81 -3.96
N PHE A 306 -28.10 10.61 -3.61
CA PHE A 306 -29.44 10.36 -3.13
C PHE A 306 -29.47 9.38 -1.98
N ALA A 307 -30.52 9.42 -1.19
CA ALA A 307 -30.78 8.48 -0.11
C ALA A 307 -32.15 7.85 -0.30
N THR A 308 -32.22 6.53 -0.19
CA THR A 308 -33.47 5.85 0.04
C THR A 308 -33.82 5.96 1.52
N LEU A 309 -35.06 6.29 1.86
CA LEU A 309 -35.45 6.51 3.22
C LEU A 309 -36.86 6.00 3.51
N PHE A 310 -37.04 5.28 4.61
CA PHE A 310 -38.33 5.02 5.21
C PHE A 310 -38.38 5.78 6.52
N CYS A 311 -39.38 6.65 6.70
CA CYS A 311 -39.58 7.39 7.93
C CYS A 311 -41.03 7.23 8.42
N CYS A 312 -41.18 7.16 9.75
CA CYS A 312 -42.47 7.05 10.38
C CYS A 312 -42.50 7.74 11.73
N VAL A 313 -43.73 8.05 12.15
CA VAL A 313 -44.05 8.59 13.48
C VAL A 313 -45.11 7.73 14.13
N LEU A 314 -44.83 7.21 15.32
CA LEU A 314 -45.80 6.48 16.15
C LEU A 314 -46.32 7.39 17.24
N ASP A 315 -47.63 7.54 17.30
CA ASP A 315 -48.35 8.17 18.40
C ASP A 315 -48.75 7.09 19.42
N PHE A 316 -48.20 7.20 20.61
CA PHE A 316 -48.42 6.23 21.70
C PHE A 316 -49.84 6.21 22.24
N ARG A 317 -50.51 7.38 22.18
CA ARG A 317 -51.85 7.53 22.72
C ARG A 317 -52.91 6.96 21.80
N THR A 318 -52.76 7.14 20.49
CA THR A 318 -53.74 6.65 19.50
C THR A 318 -53.34 5.28 18.91
N GLY A 319 -52.07 4.90 19.01
CA GLY A 319 -51.50 3.72 18.36
C GLY A 319 -51.48 3.84 16.84
N ILE A 320 -51.51 5.06 16.33
CA ILE A 320 -51.41 5.32 14.87
C ILE A 320 -49.94 5.43 14.51
N LEU A 321 -49.52 4.69 13.46
CA LEU A 321 -48.25 4.82 12.78
C LEU A 321 -48.45 5.57 11.47
N SER A 322 -48.00 6.81 11.40
CA SER A 322 -47.92 7.59 10.17
C SER A 322 -46.56 7.38 9.53
N TYR A 323 -46.49 7.12 8.23
CA TYR A 323 -45.24 6.78 7.56
C TYR A 323 -45.16 7.28 6.13
N CYS A 324 -43.93 7.34 5.63
CA CYS A 324 -43.60 7.73 4.28
C CYS A 324 -42.35 6.95 3.83
N SER A 325 -42.33 6.50 2.58
CA SER A 325 -41.16 5.90 1.98
C SER A 325 -40.64 6.74 0.83
N CYS A 326 -39.36 7.00 0.82
CA CYS A 326 -38.64 7.70 -0.24
C CYS A 326 -37.73 6.69 -0.96
N GLY A 327 -38.33 5.77 -1.72
CA GLY A 327 -37.61 4.77 -2.50
C GLY A 327 -36.93 3.66 -1.69
N HIS A 328 -37.24 3.54 -0.39
CA HIS A 328 -36.68 2.49 0.48
C HIS A 328 -37.52 1.21 0.42
N HIS A 329 -36.93 0.08 0.82
CA HIS A 329 -37.63 -1.19 0.92
C HIS A 329 -38.85 -1.12 1.83
N SER A 330 -39.89 -1.87 1.45
CA SER A 330 -41.12 -1.92 2.22
C SER A 330 -40.89 -2.63 3.58
N PRO A 331 -41.27 -2.00 4.71
CA PRO A 331 -41.23 -2.66 6.00
C PRO A 331 -42.33 -3.72 6.13
N LEU A 332 -42.06 -4.73 6.95
CA LEU A 332 -42.99 -5.81 7.25
C LEU A 332 -43.64 -5.57 8.62
N ILE A 333 -44.95 -5.78 8.69
CA ILE A 333 -45.69 -5.81 9.96
C ILE A 333 -45.98 -7.25 10.32
N LEU A 334 -45.48 -7.67 11.48
CA LEU A 334 -45.70 -9.01 12.04
C LEU A 334 -46.65 -8.95 13.20
N ARG A 335 -47.50 -10.00 13.39
CA ARG A 335 -48.26 -10.29 14.58
C ARG A 335 -47.99 -11.70 15.01
N GLY A 336 -47.26 -11.85 16.14
CA GLY A 336 -46.64 -13.11 16.46
C GLY A 336 -45.75 -13.55 15.31
N ASP A 337 -45.78 -14.83 14.95
CA ASP A 337 -44.95 -15.38 13.87
C ASP A 337 -45.57 -15.24 12.46
N LYS A 338 -46.66 -14.49 12.31
CA LYS A 338 -47.34 -14.32 11.03
C LYS A 338 -47.13 -12.93 10.48
N MET A 339 -46.70 -12.84 9.21
CA MET A 339 -46.73 -11.60 8.46
C MET A 339 -48.20 -11.20 8.25
N VAL A 340 -48.55 -9.99 8.69
CA VAL A 340 -49.92 -9.47 8.60
C VAL A 340 -50.07 -8.54 7.43
N ASP A 341 -48.97 -7.82 7.12
CA ASP A 341 -49.03 -6.82 6.06
C ASP A 341 -47.60 -6.42 5.59
N GLU A 342 -47.55 -6.03 4.33
CA GLU A 342 -46.39 -5.36 3.73
C GLU A 342 -46.85 -3.93 3.41
N VAL A 343 -46.07 -2.97 3.89
CA VAL A 343 -46.38 -1.55 3.69
C VAL A 343 -45.99 -1.14 2.29
N ALA A 344 -46.98 -0.99 1.39
CA ALA A 344 -46.71 -0.57 0.01
C ALA A 344 -45.98 0.78 -0.02
N THR A 345 -44.89 0.83 -0.77
CA THR A 345 -44.06 2.02 -0.92
C THR A 345 -43.83 2.32 -2.40
N ALA A 346 -44.17 3.54 -2.84
CA ALA A 346 -43.92 4.00 -4.20
C ALA A 346 -43.58 5.49 -4.19
N SER A 347 -42.30 5.82 -4.11
CA SER A 347 -41.85 7.19 -4.27
C SER A 347 -40.38 7.26 -4.61
N LEU A 348 -39.89 8.45 -4.93
CA LEU A 348 -38.51 8.69 -5.36
C LEU A 348 -37.58 8.88 -4.16
N PRO A 349 -36.29 8.50 -4.28
CA PRO A 349 -35.27 8.77 -3.26
C PRO A 349 -35.11 10.28 -2.97
N LEU A 350 -34.65 10.61 -1.76
CA LEU A 350 -34.34 11.97 -1.35
C LEU A 350 -33.05 12.46 -1.98
N GLY A 351 -32.99 13.76 -2.26
CA GLY A 351 -31.77 14.45 -2.72
C GLY A 351 -31.68 14.59 -4.25
N ASN A 352 -32.49 13.90 -5.04
CA ASN A 352 -32.32 13.82 -6.49
C ASN A 352 -33.24 14.75 -7.31
N ILE A 353 -34.23 15.40 -6.69
CA ILE A 353 -35.15 16.27 -7.41
C ILE A 353 -35.21 17.62 -6.70
N SER A 354 -34.75 18.68 -7.41
CA SER A 354 -35.14 20.02 -7.06
C SER A 354 -36.64 20.13 -7.38
N SER A 355 -37.49 20.17 -6.36
CA SER A 355 -38.87 20.52 -6.54
C SER A 355 -38.92 21.91 -7.13
N ALA A 356 -39.27 22.04 -8.41
CA ALA A 356 -39.65 23.35 -8.97
C ALA A 356 -40.80 23.92 -8.10
N PRO A 357 -40.89 25.28 -7.91
CA PRO A 357 -41.97 25.85 -7.16
C PRO A 357 -43.32 25.41 -7.76
N GLY A 358 -44.07 24.59 -7.00
CA GLY A 358 -45.35 24.00 -7.44
C GLY A 358 -45.34 22.53 -7.78
N SER A 359 -44.23 21.80 -7.67
CA SER A 359 -44.19 20.34 -7.90
C SER A 359 -44.42 19.57 -6.58
N SER A 360 -45.40 18.76 -6.64
CA SER A 360 -45.94 17.69 -5.80
C SER A 360 -45.07 17.12 -4.71
N THR A 361 -45.69 16.85 -3.59
CA THR A 361 -45.31 15.98 -2.47
C THR A 361 -44.50 14.78 -2.97
N ILE A 362 -43.25 14.64 -2.50
CA ILE A 362 -42.36 13.51 -2.85
C ILE A 362 -42.97 12.20 -2.34
N CYS A 363 -43.72 12.30 -1.24
CA CYS A 363 -44.35 11.17 -0.59
C CYS A 363 -45.66 11.63 0.05
N SER A 364 -46.70 10.83 -0.06
CA SER A 364 -47.96 11.02 0.64
C SER A 364 -47.90 10.33 2.00
N ASP A 365 -48.50 10.97 3.00
CA ASP A 365 -48.73 10.35 4.30
C ASP A 365 -49.62 9.12 4.17
N MET A 366 -49.20 8.02 4.77
CA MET A 366 -50.01 6.82 4.96
C MET A 366 -50.12 6.55 6.44
N GLU A 367 -51.29 6.12 6.88
CA GLU A 367 -51.58 5.85 8.27
C GLU A 367 -51.95 4.38 8.47
N LYS A 368 -51.46 3.79 9.55
CA LYS A 368 -51.82 2.47 9.97
C LYS A 368 -52.00 2.40 11.48
N ARG A 369 -53.15 1.84 11.92
CA ARG A 369 -53.40 1.65 13.33
C ARG A 369 -52.68 0.40 13.83
N MET A 370 -51.73 0.58 14.72
CA MET A 370 -51.05 -0.47 15.42
C MET A 370 -51.93 -0.80 16.66
N ARG A 371 -52.60 -1.95 16.63
CA ARG A 371 -53.40 -2.37 17.81
C ARG A 371 -52.42 -2.89 18.88
N ARG A 372 -52.68 -2.51 20.14
CA ARG A 372 -52.04 -3.09 21.34
C ARG A 372 -52.26 -4.60 21.43
#